data_bb109e025adb58b0fa4db4e93f00b6e6
#
_entry.id   bb109e025adb58b0fa4db4e93f00b6e6
#
_cell.length_a   1.000
_cell.length_b   1.000
_cell.length_c   1.000
_cell.angle_alpha   90.00
_cell.angle_beta   90.00
_cell.angle_gamma   90.00
#
_symmetry.space_group_name_H-M   'P 1'
#
loop_
_entity.id
_entity.type
_entity.pdbx_description
1 polymer ?
#
loop_
_entity_poly.entity_id
_entity_poly.type
_entity_poly.pdbx_seq_one_letter_code
_entity_poly.pdbx_strand_id
1 'polypeptide(L)'
;MASTAGRPGRVAKLPPRERILDAAEELFQSEGIRRVSVQAIAEKAATTKMAIYRHFETKDALVAEWMRIVAADYQAAFDRVEAEHPGRPREQIVGLARFIAEGLSALSHRGCPFINSLAELPDRSHPARQVIEEHKAHQTRRLVGMCAEAGLPDPGQAAAEITFVLEGAQVSTQNGSIDRAGERLMSIVEGIVDRHGSPLDTPRPAVG
;
A
#
# COMPACT_ATOMS: atom_id res chain seq x y z
N MET A 1 54.84 -8.36 18.37
CA MET A 1 53.71 -8.46 17.41
C MET A 1 52.47 -7.86 18.09
N ALA A 2 52.14 -6.61 17.74
CA ALA A 2 51.03 -5.90 18.35
C ALA A 2 49.73 -6.21 17.56
N SER A 3 48.79 -6.83 18.27
CA SER A 3 47.44 -7.11 17.74
C SER A 3 46.63 -5.82 17.73
N THR A 4 46.34 -5.29 16.53
CA THR A 4 45.40 -4.20 16.31
C THR A 4 44.00 -4.75 16.37
N ALA A 5 43.38 -4.70 17.55
CA ALA A 5 41.95 -4.92 17.69
C ALA A 5 41.19 -3.77 16.97
N GLY A 6 40.57 -4.08 15.81
CA GLY A 6 39.72 -3.18 15.08
C GLY A 6 38.53 -2.74 15.95
N ARG A 7 38.32 -1.43 16.09
CA ARG A 7 37.15 -0.85 16.72
C ARG A 7 35.89 -1.33 15.96
N PRO A 8 34.85 -1.84 16.63
CA PRO A 8 33.59 -2.17 15.97
C PRO A 8 33.01 -0.88 15.33
N GLY A 9 32.72 -0.96 14.04
CA GLY A 9 32.14 0.15 13.29
C GLY A 9 30.83 0.61 13.97
N ARG A 10 30.80 1.89 14.28
CA ARG A 10 29.62 2.57 14.86
C ARG A 10 28.52 2.56 13.80
N VAL A 11 27.58 1.65 13.91
CA VAL A 11 26.34 1.70 13.11
C VAL A 11 25.72 3.08 13.38
N ALA A 12 25.61 3.90 12.34
CA ALA A 12 25.03 5.23 12.45
C ALA A 12 23.60 5.07 12.95
N LYS A 13 23.28 5.58 14.14
CA LYS A 13 21.91 5.62 14.65
C LYS A 13 21.10 6.53 13.71
N LEU A 14 19.95 6.06 13.26
CA LEU A 14 19.00 6.87 12.49
C LEU A 14 18.73 8.23 13.18
N PRO A 15 18.45 9.28 12.42
CA PRO A 15 18.03 10.56 12.95
C PRO A 15 16.83 10.41 13.88
N PRO A 16 16.67 11.28 14.90
CA PRO A 16 15.58 11.13 15.89
C PRO A 16 14.18 11.06 15.26
N ARG A 17 13.90 11.83 14.21
CA ARG A 17 12.63 11.84 13.52
C ARG A 17 12.35 10.48 12.85
N GLU A 18 13.31 9.91 12.18
CA GLU A 18 13.19 8.60 11.52
C GLU A 18 12.94 7.48 12.54
N ARG A 19 13.71 7.44 13.64
CA ARG A 19 13.49 6.48 14.73
C ARG A 19 12.07 6.55 15.32
N ILE A 20 11.51 7.77 15.43
CA ILE A 20 10.14 7.96 15.93
C ILE A 20 9.14 7.38 14.92
N LEU A 21 9.35 7.62 13.63
CA LEU A 21 8.48 7.11 12.57
C LEU A 21 8.54 5.58 12.46
N ASP A 22 9.74 4.99 12.49
CA ASP A 22 9.92 3.53 12.48
C ASP A 22 9.23 2.87 13.70
N ALA A 23 9.44 3.44 14.89
CA ALA A 23 8.80 2.95 16.12
C ALA A 23 7.27 3.09 16.07
N ALA A 24 6.77 4.20 15.53
CA ALA A 24 5.34 4.45 15.36
C ALA A 24 4.72 3.48 14.35
N GLU A 25 5.37 3.27 13.20
CA GLU A 25 4.93 2.31 12.19
C GLU A 25 4.79 0.92 12.76
N GLU A 26 5.83 0.40 13.41
CA GLU A 26 5.81 -0.95 13.98
C GLU A 26 4.68 -1.11 15.02
N LEU A 27 4.48 -0.11 15.89
CA LEU A 27 3.42 -0.13 16.88
C LEU A 27 2.03 0.02 16.25
N PHE A 28 1.85 0.93 15.29
CA PHE A 28 0.56 1.11 14.62
C PHE A 28 0.17 -0.12 13.81
N GLN A 29 1.14 -0.77 13.15
CA GLN A 29 0.89 -2.00 12.41
C GLN A 29 0.62 -3.21 13.32
N SER A 30 1.20 -3.28 14.50
CA SER A 30 1.00 -4.42 15.41
C SER A 30 -0.22 -4.24 16.34
N GLU A 31 -0.43 -3.05 16.89
CA GLU A 31 -1.42 -2.81 17.95
C GLU A 31 -2.61 -1.94 17.52
N GLY A 32 -2.47 -1.21 16.41
CA GLY A 32 -3.44 -0.23 15.91
C GLY A 32 -3.24 1.17 16.46
N ILE A 33 -3.69 2.15 15.68
CA ILE A 33 -3.48 3.58 15.95
C ILE A 33 -4.08 3.99 17.30
N ARG A 34 -5.30 3.52 17.61
CA ARG A 34 -6.05 3.96 18.80
C ARG A 34 -5.41 3.49 20.11
N ARG A 35 -4.85 2.29 20.13
CA ARG A 35 -4.25 1.70 21.34
C ARG A 35 -2.86 2.25 21.64
N VAL A 36 -2.12 2.64 20.63
CA VAL A 36 -0.73 3.10 20.77
C VAL A 36 -0.69 4.51 21.39
N SER A 37 0.00 4.64 22.49
CA SER A 37 0.24 5.95 23.15
C SER A 37 1.54 6.59 22.66
N VAL A 38 1.62 7.94 22.74
CA VAL A 38 2.88 8.66 22.47
C VAL A 38 4.01 8.24 23.42
N GLN A 39 3.66 7.76 24.62
CA GLN A 39 4.62 7.21 25.57
C GLN A 39 5.23 5.91 25.07
N ALA A 40 4.41 4.98 24.57
CA ALA A 40 4.90 3.71 24.00
C ALA A 40 5.84 3.95 22.80
N ILE A 41 5.49 4.92 21.94
CA ILE A 41 6.34 5.32 20.82
C ILE A 41 7.67 5.89 21.33
N ALA A 42 7.65 6.75 22.35
CA ALA A 42 8.87 7.33 22.92
C ALA A 42 9.81 6.26 23.49
N GLU A 43 9.26 5.30 24.23
CA GLU A 43 10.02 4.16 24.79
C GLU A 43 10.65 3.31 23.69
N LYS A 44 9.87 2.93 22.68
CA LYS A 44 10.34 2.13 21.55
C LYS A 44 11.39 2.85 20.71
N ALA A 45 11.23 4.15 20.47
CA ALA A 45 12.17 5.00 19.74
C ALA A 45 13.43 5.38 20.55
N ALA A 46 13.53 4.93 21.81
CA ALA A 46 14.57 5.34 22.76
C ALA A 46 14.72 6.87 22.84
N THR A 47 13.59 7.56 23.08
CA THR A 47 13.49 9.02 23.15
C THR A 47 12.49 9.47 24.23
N THR A 48 12.11 10.73 24.26
CA THR A 48 11.13 11.29 25.21
C THR A 48 9.90 11.81 24.50
N LYS A 49 8.76 11.89 25.19
CA LYS A 49 7.54 12.57 24.67
C LYS A 49 7.82 13.97 24.18
N MET A 50 8.62 14.73 24.92
CA MET A 50 9.01 16.10 24.55
C MET A 50 9.77 16.14 23.22
N ALA A 51 10.62 15.13 22.97
CA ALA A 51 11.31 15.03 21.68
C ALA A 51 10.36 14.69 20.54
N ILE A 52 9.34 13.83 20.77
CA ILE A 52 8.30 13.56 19.76
C ILE A 52 7.54 14.84 19.43
N TYR A 53 7.06 15.58 20.44
CA TYR A 53 6.29 16.80 20.22
C TYR A 53 7.08 17.95 19.59
N ARG A 54 8.41 17.91 19.61
CA ARG A 54 9.25 18.83 18.82
C ARG A 54 9.25 18.51 17.31
N HIS A 55 8.97 17.27 16.93
CA HIS A 55 8.91 16.84 15.52
C HIS A 55 7.48 16.77 14.98
N PHE A 56 6.52 16.45 15.84
CA PHE A 56 5.12 16.23 15.48
C PHE A 56 4.24 16.91 16.54
N GLU A 57 3.53 17.96 16.15
CA GLU A 57 2.70 18.78 17.03
C GLU A 57 1.66 17.96 17.82
N THR A 58 1.09 16.94 17.17
CA THR A 58 0.11 16.03 17.76
C THR A 58 0.39 14.57 17.36
N LYS A 59 -0.25 13.61 18.04
CA LYS A 59 -0.26 12.21 17.60
C LYS A 59 -0.88 12.07 16.21
N ASP A 60 -1.93 12.84 15.93
CA ASP A 60 -2.63 12.79 14.64
C ASP A 60 -1.73 13.28 13.49
N ALA A 61 -0.89 14.29 13.76
CA ALA A 61 0.15 14.73 12.81
C ALA A 61 1.20 13.64 12.55
N LEU A 62 1.60 12.90 13.59
CA LEU A 62 2.51 11.75 13.45
C LEU A 62 1.86 10.62 12.63
N VAL A 63 0.59 10.31 12.87
CA VAL A 63 -0.17 9.31 12.10
C VAL A 63 -0.30 9.74 10.64
N ALA A 64 -0.59 11.02 10.38
CA ALA A 64 -0.66 11.56 9.03
C ALA A 64 0.67 11.45 8.28
N GLU A 65 1.78 11.72 8.98
CA GLU A 65 3.12 11.60 8.38
C GLU A 65 3.48 10.14 8.07
N TRP A 66 3.16 9.21 8.97
CA TRP A 66 3.31 7.80 8.69
C TRP A 66 2.49 7.40 7.45
N MET A 67 1.23 7.83 7.32
CA MET A 67 0.42 7.55 6.13
C MET A 67 1.00 8.14 4.86
N ARG A 68 1.67 9.31 4.92
CA ARG A 68 2.38 9.87 3.75
C ARG A 68 3.55 8.99 3.32
N ILE A 69 4.30 8.44 4.27
CA ILE A 69 5.41 7.52 3.97
C ILE A 69 4.87 6.26 3.29
N VAL A 70 3.85 5.64 3.89
CA VAL A 70 3.22 4.45 3.29
C VAL A 70 2.67 4.75 1.89
N ALA A 71 2.03 5.91 1.70
CA ALA A 71 1.53 6.34 0.39
C ALA A 71 2.67 6.53 -0.63
N ALA A 72 3.79 7.11 -0.21
CA ALA A 72 4.97 7.29 -1.06
C ALA A 72 5.59 5.95 -1.50
N ASP A 73 5.65 4.96 -0.59
CA ASP A 73 6.17 3.62 -0.91
C ASP A 73 5.29 2.90 -1.95
N TYR A 74 3.97 3.03 -1.82
CA TYR A 74 3.05 2.49 -2.83
C TYR A 74 3.18 3.22 -4.17
N GLN A 75 3.33 4.55 -4.17
CA GLN A 75 3.57 5.32 -5.40
C GLN A 75 4.87 4.88 -6.07
N ALA A 76 5.95 4.73 -5.30
CA ALA A 76 7.23 4.25 -5.83
C ALA A 76 7.14 2.84 -6.43
N ALA A 77 6.28 1.97 -5.86
CA ALA A 77 6.02 0.65 -6.43
C ALA A 77 5.29 0.74 -7.79
N PHE A 78 4.28 1.60 -7.91
CA PHE A 78 3.62 1.88 -9.19
C PHE A 78 4.61 2.41 -10.23
N ASP A 79 5.42 3.42 -9.87
CA ASP A 79 6.42 4.02 -10.78
C ASP A 79 7.43 2.97 -11.27
N ARG A 80 7.84 2.06 -10.39
CA ARG A 80 8.75 0.96 -10.73
C ARG A 80 8.12 0.00 -11.74
N VAL A 81 6.88 -0.43 -11.52
CA VAL A 81 6.15 -1.32 -12.43
C VAL A 81 5.97 -0.67 -13.81
N GLU A 82 5.63 0.62 -13.86
CA GLU A 82 5.54 1.35 -15.13
C GLU A 82 6.90 1.41 -15.85
N ALA A 83 7.98 1.65 -15.12
CA ALA A 83 9.34 1.70 -15.66
C ALA A 83 9.85 0.32 -16.13
N GLU A 84 9.43 -0.77 -15.50
CA GLU A 84 9.77 -2.15 -15.90
C GLU A 84 9.02 -2.59 -17.17
N HIS A 85 7.86 -2.00 -17.45
CA HIS A 85 6.99 -2.35 -18.57
C HIS A 85 6.62 -1.14 -19.45
N PRO A 86 7.59 -0.40 -20.01
CA PRO A 86 7.31 0.83 -20.74
C PRO A 86 6.47 0.56 -22.01
N GLY A 87 5.35 1.28 -22.15
CA GLY A 87 4.41 1.13 -23.27
C GLY A 87 3.67 -0.20 -23.33
N ARG A 88 3.65 -0.95 -22.22
CA ARG A 88 2.94 -2.23 -22.09
C ARG A 88 1.94 -2.20 -20.94
N PRO A 89 0.83 -1.45 -21.07
CA PRO A 89 -0.09 -1.17 -19.98
C PRO A 89 -0.75 -2.42 -19.39
N ARG A 90 -0.94 -3.49 -20.17
CA ARG A 90 -1.46 -4.76 -19.64
C ARG A 90 -0.48 -5.41 -18.67
N GLU A 91 0.80 -5.44 -19.02
CA GLU A 91 1.86 -5.94 -18.15
C GLU A 91 2.05 -5.04 -16.91
N GLN A 92 1.82 -3.74 -17.03
CA GLN A 92 1.82 -2.83 -15.88
C GLN A 92 0.69 -3.18 -14.91
N ILE A 93 -0.54 -3.40 -15.38
CA ILE A 93 -1.67 -3.82 -14.54
C ILE A 93 -1.37 -5.14 -13.83
N VAL A 94 -0.88 -6.14 -14.56
CA VAL A 94 -0.51 -7.45 -13.99
C VAL A 94 0.68 -7.32 -13.02
N GLY A 95 1.64 -6.44 -13.31
CA GLY A 95 2.77 -6.13 -12.43
C GLY A 95 2.33 -5.52 -11.10
N LEU A 96 1.33 -4.63 -11.10
CA LEU A 96 0.74 -4.10 -9.87
C LEU A 96 0.05 -5.19 -9.05
N ALA A 97 -0.70 -6.07 -9.70
CA ALA A 97 -1.33 -7.21 -9.02
C ALA A 97 -0.27 -8.12 -8.38
N ARG A 98 0.83 -8.35 -9.08
CA ARG A 98 1.97 -9.16 -8.58
C ARG A 98 2.63 -8.50 -7.37
N PHE A 99 2.89 -7.20 -7.42
CA PHE A 99 3.42 -6.45 -6.27
C PHE A 99 2.54 -6.63 -5.02
N ILE A 100 1.22 -6.53 -5.17
CA ILE A 100 0.30 -6.78 -4.06
C ILE A 100 0.33 -8.26 -3.64
N ALA A 101 0.30 -9.21 -4.57
CA ALA A 101 0.30 -10.65 -4.28
C ALA A 101 1.56 -11.09 -3.50
N GLU A 102 2.72 -10.59 -3.88
CA GLU A 102 3.99 -10.82 -3.16
C GLU A 102 3.99 -10.19 -1.77
N GLY A 103 3.39 -9.00 -1.64
CA GLY A 103 3.24 -8.31 -0.37
C GLY A 103 2.29 -9.01 0.61
N LEU A 104 1.32 -9.83 0.14
CA LEU A 104 0.36 -10.51 1.02
C LEU A 104 1.01 -11.42 2.07
N SER A 105 2.12 -12.07 1.72
CA SER A 105 2.86 -12.94 2.64
C SER A 105 3.77 -12.17 3.60
N ALA A 106 4.21 -10.97 3.20
CA ALA A 106 5.08 -10.10 4.00
C ALA A 106 4.29 -9.13 4.88
N LEU A 107 3.03 -8.83 4.51
CA LEU A 107 2.15 -8.00 5.33
C LEU A 107 1.97 -8.66 6.70
N SER A 108 2.18 -7.85 7.74
CA SER A 108 1.79 -8.23 9.11
C SER A 108 0.38 -8.81 9.08
N HIS A 109 0.04 -9.68 10.03
CA HIS A 109 -1.28 -10.31 10.15
C HIS A 109 -2.49 -9.34 10.13
N ARG A 110 -2.25 -8.05 9.96
CA ARG A 110 -3.26 -6.98 9.95
C ARG A 110 -3.66 -6.47 8.54
N GLY A 111 -3.05 -6.95 7.47
CA GLY A 111 -3.43 -6.59 6.10
C GLY A 111 -3.09 -5.15 5.70
N CYS A 112 -3.94 -4.50 4.89
CA CYS A 112 -3.68 -3.19 4.30
C CYS A 112 -3.65 -2.06 5.34
N PRO A 113 -2.54 -1.32 5.50
CA PRO A 113 -2.43 -0.23 6.47
C PRO A 113 -3.46 0.89 6.23
N PHE A 114 -3.82 1.18 5.00
CA PHE A 114 -4.83 2.20 4.67
C PHE A 114 -6.24 1.79 5.12
N ILE A 115 -6.67 0.56 4.80
CA ILE A 115 -8.00 0.05 5.18
C ILE A 115 -8.13 -0.02 6.70
N ASN A 116 -7.10 -0.52 7.38
CA ASN A 116 -7.09 -0.61 8.84
C ASN A 116 -7.12 0.78 9.48
N SER A 117 -6.34 1.73 8.95
CA SER A 117 -6.34 3.10 9.46
C SER A 117 -7.70 3.79 9.27
N LEU A 118 -8.36 3.62 8.11
CA LEU A 118 -9.70 4.16 7.88
C LEU A 118 -10.74 3.61 8.89
N ALA A 119 -10.64 2.31 9.23
CA ALA A 119 -11.53 1.71 10.23
C ALA A 119 -11.32 2.29 11.64
N GLU A 120 -10.09 2.68 11.96
CA GLU A 120 -9.75 3.28 13.26
C GLU A 120 -9.97 4.81 13.33
N LEU A 121 -10.12 5.50 12.21
CA LEU A 121 -10.24 6.94 12.09
C LEU A 121 -11.62 7.34 11.56
N PRO A 122 -12.68 7.33 12.38
CA PRO A 122 -14.05 7.64 11.92
C PRO A 122 -14.24 9.11 11.57
N ASP A 123 -13.47 10.02 12.18
CA ASP A 123 -13.55 11.44 11.88
C ASP A 123 -12.97 11.75 10.49
N ARG A 124 -13.82 12.25 9.59
CA ARG A 124 -13.44 12.62 8.23
C ARG A 124 -12.48 13.80 8.15
N SER A 125 -12.43 14.63 9.19
CA SER A 125 -11.50 15.77 9.28
C SER A 125 -10.09 15.36 9.75
N HIS A 126 -9.89 14.10 10.16
CA HIS A 126 -8.60 13.62 10.65
C HIS A 126 -7.53 13.72 9.53
N PRO A 127 -6.36 14.35 9.79
CA PRO A 127 -5.36 14.63 8.76
C PRO A 127 -4.83 13.38 8.05
N ALA A 128 -4.68 12.26 8.76
CA ALA A 128 -4.28 10.99 8.15
C ALA A 128 -5.34 10.43 7.20
N ARG A 129 -6.63 10.66 7.49
CA ARG A 129 -7.71 10.23 6.62
C ARG A 129 -7.68 10.95 5.28
N GLN A 130 -7.43 12.27 5.29
CA GLN A 130 -7.26 13.06 4.07
C GLN A 130 -6.12 12.51 3.21
N VAL A 131 -4.96 12.21 3.82
CA VAL A 131 -3.83 11.58 3.10
C VAL A 131 -4.23 10.26 2.44
N ILE A 132 -4.98 9.42 3.15
CA ILE A 132 -5.42 8.12 2.63
C ILE A 132 -6.40 8.31 1.45
N GLU A 133 -7.38 9.20 1.59
CA GLU A 133 -8.39 9.48 0.56
C GLU A 133 -7.74 10.06 -0.71
N GLU A 134 -6.79 10.99 -0.57
CA GLU A 134 -6.01 11.52 -1.69
C GLU A 134 -5.18 10.46 -2.39
N HIS A 135 -4.49 9.60 -1.61
CA HIS A 135 -3.71 8.49 -2.14
C HIS A 135 -4.59 7.50 -2.92
N LYS A 136 -5.72 7.09 -2.36
CA LYS A 136 -6.66 6.18 -3.03
C LYS A 136 -7.23 6.77 -4.32
N ALA A 137 -7.62 8.05 -4.30
CA ALA A 137 -8.06 8.74 -5.50
C ALA A 137 -6.97 8.81 -6.58
N HIS A 138 -5.70 9.02 -6.17
CA HIS A 138 -4.56 9.02 -7.09
C HIS A 138 -4.34 7.63 -7.70
N GLN A 139 -4.32 6.58 -6.89
CA GLN A 139 -4.19 5.19 -7.37
C GLN A 139 -5.29 4.84 -8.38
N THR A 140 -6.55 5.18 -8.07
CA THR A 140 -7.68 4.93 -8.97
C THR A 140 -7.49 5.61 -10.32
N ARG A 141 -7.09 6.89 -10.33
CA ARG A 141 -6.83 7.60 -11.59
C ARG A 141 -5.73 6.95 -12.42
N ARG A 142 -4.62 6.54 -11.79
CA ARG A 142 -3.53 5.84 -12.49
C ARG A 142 -4.01 4.52 -13.10
N LEU A 143 -4.73 3.73 -12.33
CA LEU A 143 -5.25 2.43 -12.80
C LEU A 143 -6.24 2.60 -13.95
N VAL A 144 -7.13 3.60 -13.89
CA VAL A 144 -8.02 3.94 -15.01
C VAL A 144 -7.23 4.34 -16.25
N GLY A 145 -6.15 5.12 -16.09
CA GLY A 145 -5.24 5.47 -17.19
C GLY A 145 -4.61 4.24 -17.84
N MET A 146 -4.05 3.33 -17.04
CA MET A 146 -3.48 2.07 -17.54
C MET A 146 -4.52 1.21 -18.26
N CYS A 147 -5.73 1.12 -17.74
CA CYS A 147 -6.83 0.38 -18.39
C CYS A 147 -7.21 1.02 -19.74
N ALA A 148 -7.23 2.35 -19.84
CA ALA A 148 -7.50 3.06 -21.07
C ALA A 148 -6.39 2.84 -22.11
N GLU A 149 -5.12 2.95 -21.70
CA GLU A 149 -3.95 2.70 -22.56
C GLU A 149 -3.87 1.22 -23.00
N ALA A 150 -4.35 0.29 -22.16
CA ALA A 150 -4.48 -1.12 -22.51
C ALA A 150 -5.59 -1.41 -23.53
N GLY A 151 -6.40 -0.40 -23.88
CA GLY A 151 -7.50 -0.52 -24.82
C GLY A 151 -8.71 -1.27 -24.27
N LEU A 152 -8.92 -1.23 -22.95
CA LEU A 152 -10.09 -1.88 -22.34
C LEU A 152 -11.36 -1.05 -22.65
N PRO A 153 -12.50 -1.67 -23.06
CA PRO A 153 -13.70 -0.96 -23.52
C PRO A 153 -14.32 -0.03 -22.46
N ASP A 154 -14.27 -0.44 -21.20
CA ASP A 154 -14.70 0.38 -20.05
C ASP A 154 -13.57 0.43 -19.02
N PRO A 155 -12.63 1.39 -19.18
CA PRO A 155 -11.48 1.51 -18.27
C PRO A 155 -11.88 1.77 -16.82
N GLY A 156 -12.97 2.50 -16.60
CA GLY A 156 -13.46 2.80 -15.24
C GLY A 156 -13.99 1.55 -14.56
N GLN A 157 -14.78 0.75 -15.24
CA GLN A 157 -15.31 -0.51 -14.71
C GLN A 157 -14.17 -1.52 -14.45
N ALA A 158 -13.25 -1.69 -15.40
CA ALA A 158 -12.11 -2.59 -15.24
C ALA A 158 -11.22 -2.20 -14.04
N ALA A 159 -10.92 -0.90 -13.90
CA ALA A 159 -10.17 -0.39 -12.76
C ALA A 159 -10.89 -0.61 -11.43
N ALA A 160 -12.22 -0.47 -11.39
CA ALA A 160 -13.01 -0.74 -10.19
C ALA A 160 -12.98 -2.24 -9.83
N GLU A 161 -13.16 -3.14 -10.80
CA GLU A 161 -13.07 -4.59 -10.59
C GLU A 161 -11.69 -4.99 -10.05
N ILE A 162 -10.62 -4.49 -10.66
CA ILE A 162 -9.25 -4.75 -10.22
C ILE A 162 -9.05 -4.23 -8.78
N THR A 163 -9.50 -3.01 -8.48
CA THR A 163 -9.39 -2.43 -7.13
C THR A 163 -10.09 -3.30 -6.09
N PHE A 164 -11.32 -3.75 -6.35
CA PHE A 164 -12.05 -4.64 -5.44
C PHE A 164 -11.31 -5.96 -5.21
N VAL A 165 -10.70 -6.52 -6.24
CA VAL A 165 -9.93 -7.77 -6.13
C VAL A 165 -8.65 -7.56 -5.34
N LEU A 166 -7.92 -6.47 -5.58
CA LEU A 166 -6.69 -6.12 -4.84
C LEU A 166 -6.98 -5.91 -3.34
N GLU A 167 -8.01 -5.16 -3.00
CA GLU A 167 -8.39 -4.89 -1.61
C GLU A 167 -8.98 -6.14 -0.95
N GLY A 168 -9.84 -6.88 -1.67
CA GLY A 168 -10.41 -8.13 -1.19
C GLY A 168 -9.36 -9.19 -0.87
N ALA A 169 -8.30 -9.31 -1.69
CA ALA A 169 -7.21 -10.24 -1.43
C ALA A 169 -6.45 -9.91 -0.13
N GLN A 170 -6.21 -8.62 0.14
CA GLN A 170 -5.56 -8.18 1.38
C GLN A 170 -6.40 -8.51 2.61
N VAL A 171 -7.72 -8.29 2.58
CA VAL A 171 -8.64 -8.62 3.67
C VAL A 171 -8.75 -10.13 3.84
N SER A 172 -8.87 -10.89 2.75
CA SER A 172 -8.99 -12.35 2.79
C SER A 172 -7.73 -13.04 3.34
N THR A 173 -6.55 -12.48 3.06
CA THR A 173 -5.29 -12.94 3.65
C THR A 173 -5.24 -12.65 5.14
N GLN A 174 -5.68 -11.46 5.57
CA GLN A 174 -5.71 -11.07 6.97
C GLN A 174 -6.58 -11.98 7.83
N ASN A 175 -7.72 -12.41 7.32
CA ASN A 175 -8.67 -13.26 8.06
C ASN A 175 -8.54 -14.76 7.77
N GLY A 176 -7.63 -15.16 6.87
CA GLY A 176 -7.40 -16.54 6.50
C GLY A 176 -8.57 -17.21 5.77
N SER A 177 -9.48 -16.44 5.17
CA SER A 177 -10.69 -16.97 4.52
C SER A 177 -10.45 -17.59 3.15
N ILE A 178 -9.34 -17.25 2.50
CA ILE A 178 -9.01 -17.73 1.15
C ILE A 178 -7.58 -18.27 1.12
N ASP A 179 -7.43 -19.56 0.83
CA ASP A 179 -6.14 -20.19 0.60
C ASP A 179 -5.52 -19.68 -0.70
N ARG A 180 -4.20 -19.50 -0.70
CA ARG A 180 -3.42 -19.03 -1.87
C ARG A 180 -3.97 -17.74 -2.47
N ALA A 181 -4.31 -16.78 -1.62
CA ALA A 181 -4.94 -15.53 -2.02
C ALA A 181 -4.15 -14.80 -3.13
N GLY A 182 -2.81 -14.82 -3.07
CA GLY A 182 -1.95 -14.21 -4.11
C GLY A 182 -2.10 -14.85 -5.48
N GLU A 183 -2.12 -16.19 -5.58
CA GLU A 183 -2.31 -16.90 -6.85
C GLU A 183 -3.70 -16.62 -7.43
N ARG A 184 -4.73 -16.61 -6.57
CA ARG A 184 -6.10 -16.30 -6.99
C ARG A 184 -6.24 -14.85 -7.45
N LEU A 185 -5.63 -13.91 -6.72
CA LEU A 185 -5.54 -12.51 -7.12
C LEU A 185 -4.97 -12.38 -8.53
N MET A 186 -3.82 -12.98 -8.80
CA MET A 186 -3.18 -12.93 -10.12
C MET A 186 -4.11 -13.47 -11.21
N SER A 187 -4.66 -14.68 -11.02
CA SER A 187 -5.57 -15.30 -11.99
C SER A 187 -6.81 -14.46 -12.29
N ILE A 188 -7.38 -13.81 -11.27
CA ILE A 188 -8.57 -12.95 -11.45
C ILE A 188 -8.20 -11.68 -12.22
N VAL A 189 -7.09 -11.01 -11.87
CA VAL A 189 -6.68 -9.78 -12.57
C VAL A 189 -6.31 -10.07 -14.03
N GLU A 190 -5.58 -11.14 -14.32
CA GLU A 190 -5.30 -11.59 -15.68
C GLU A 190 -6.60 -11.84 -16.45
N GLY A 191 -7.56 -12.56 -15.84
CA GLY A 191 -8.87 -12.78 -16.44
C GLY A 191 -9.70 -11.51 -16.68
N ILE A 192 -9.58 -10.47 -15.85
CA ILE A 192 -10.21 -9.17 -16.09
C ILE A 192 -9.58 -8.50 -17.30
N VAL A 193 -8.25 -8.44 -17.34
CA VAL A 193 -7.50 -7.82 -18.45
C VAL A 193 -7.79 -8.51 -19.77
N ASP A 194 -7.85 -9.83 -19.79
CA ASP A 194 -8.13 -10.61 -21.01
C ASP A 194 -9.58 -10.45 -21.48
N ARG A 195 -10.55 -10.51 -20.58
CA ARG A 195 -12.00 -10.39 -20.89
C ARG A 195 -12.34 -9.04 -21.47
N HIS A 196 -11.80 -7.97 -20.91
CA HIS A 196 -12.00 -6.61 -21.40
C HIS A 196 -11.13 -6.29 -22.63
N GLY A 197 -10.11 -7.09 -22.91
CA GLY A 197 -9.21 -6.90 -24.04
C GLY A 197 -9.58 -7.64 -25.31
N SER A 198 -10.58 -8.52 -25.29
CA SER A 198 -11.12 -9.14 -26.50
C SER A 198 -12.05 -8.16 -27.23
N PRO A 199 -11.97 -8.03 -28.57
CA PRO A 199 -12.99 -7.29 -29.32
C PRO A 199 -14.35 -7.90 -28.97
N LEU A 200 -15.30 -7.06 -28.56
CA LEU A 200 -16.68 -7.49 -28.39
C LEU A 200 -17.11 -8.23 -29.68
N ASP A 201 -17.66 -9.43 -29.51
CA ASP A 201 -18.28 -10.19 -30.59
C ASP A 201 -19.03 -9.25 -31.53
N THR A 202 -18.65 -9.24 -32.79
CA THR A 202 -19.43 -8.62 -33.86
C THR A 202 -20.87 -9.12 -33.74
N PRO A 203 -21.88 -8.24 -33.75
CA PRO A 203 -23.27 -8.68 -33.64
C PRO A 203 -23.53 -9.75 -34.70
N ARG A 204 -24.05 -10.90 -34.28
CA ARG A 204 -24.52 -11.96 -35.19
C ARG A 204 -25.39 -11.33 -36.23
N PRO A 205 -25.14 -11.55 -37.55
CA PRO A 205 -26.07 -11.12 -38.57
C PRO A 205 -27.40 -11.76 -38.26
N ALA A 206 -28.48 -10.93 -38.26
CA ALA A 206 -29.82 -11.39 -38.12
C ALA A 206 -30.09 -12.41 -39.23
N VAL A 207 -30.36 -13.66 -38.84
CA VAL A 207 -30.86 -14.69 -39.77
C VAL A 207 -32.25 -14.25 -40.19
N GLY A 208 -32.36 -13.88 -41.47
CA GLY A 208 -33.63 -13.59 -42.14
C GLY A 208 -34.45 -14.84 -42.36
#